data_dfeec41550b5fc14c6ec76b1eaf628c2
#
_entry.id   dfeec41550b5fc14c6ec76b1eaf628c2
#
_cell.length_a   1.000
_cell.length_b   1.000
_cell.length_c   1.000
_cell.angle_alpha   90.00
_cell.angle_beta   90.00
_cell.angle_gamma   90.00
#
_symmetry.space_group_name_H-M   'P 1'
#
loop_
_entity.id
_entity.type
_entity.pdbx_description
1 polymer ?
#
loop_
_entity_poly.entity_id
_entity_poly.type
_entity_poly.pdbx_seq_one_letter_code
_entity_poly.pdbx_strand_id
1 'polypeptide(L)'
;MEEVIIAKNKKFVVESVKMVHEDHTTYICTWSGRTYLVRTFVTGFQETMEDYKRLKRAGINMAKICFHDDEKKVIVFDYFPEDDCLTALSKGPLADIYFDALFALYRFARFSKVALDWEPQNFMLRGTQMFYLPTKWEPLTENNGLEKGGIRTWFLGKEGRGLLVRKGYDVSALPTIEDALVNKSIVLHSIQHW
;
A
#
# COMPACT_ATOMS: atom_id res chain seq x y z
N MET A 1 -29.39 -4.97 -11.05
CA MET A 1 -28.55 -5.55 -12.14
C MET A 1 -27.15 -5.65 -11.55
N GLU A 2 -26.58 -6.84 -11.50
CA GLU A 2 -25.21 -7.00 -11.00
C GLU A 2 -24.23 -6.29 -11.94
N GLU A 3 -23.37 -5.47 -11.39
CA GLU A 3 -22.31 -4.84 -12.16
C GLU A 3 -21.20 -5.87 -12.45
N VAL A 4 -20.80 -5.97 -13.72
CA VAL A 4 -19.87 -7.00 -14.19
C VAL A 4 -18.75 -6.35 -15.01
N ILE A 5 -17.51 -6.68 -14.66
CA ILE A 5 -16.32 -6.32 -15.44
C ILE A 5 -15.89 -7.54 -16.26
N ILE A 6 -15.71 -7.35 -17.56
CA ILE A 6 -15.26 -8.43 -18.47
C ILE A 6 -13.80 -8.19 -18.84
N ALA A 7 -12.95 -9.19 -18.56
CA ALA A 7 -11.55 -9.19 -18.97
C ALA A 7 -11.15 -10.57 -19.50
N LYS A 8 -10.56 -10.65 -20.68
CA LYS A 8 -10.19 -11.91 -21.37
C LYS A 8 -11.29 -12.97 -21.32
N ASN A 9 -12.54 -12.58 -21.69
CA ASN A 9 -13.71 -13.45 -21.68
C ASN A 9 -14.15 -13.99 -20.31
N LYS A 10 -13.60 -13.48 -19.20
CA LYS A 10 -14.01 -13.80 -17.84
C LYS A 10 -14.91 -12.70 -17.30
N LYS A 11 -15.98 -13.11 -16.61
CA LYS A 11 -16.94 -12.19 -15.99
C LYS A 11 -16.64 -12.06 -14.51
N PHE A 12 -16.21 -10.88 -14.08
CA PHE A 12 -15.97 -10.53 -12.68
C PHE A 12 -17.20 -9.81 -12.13
N VAL A 13 -17.83 -10.38 -11.14
CA VAL A 13 -18.97 -9.75 -10.44
C VAL A 13 -18.40 -8.73 -9.46
N VAL A 14 -18.84 -7.48 -9.55
CA VAL A 14 -18.42 -6.40 -8.66
C VAL A 14 -19.13 -6.53 -7.33
N GLU A 15 -18.38 -6.71 -6.25
CA GLU A 15 -18.90 -6.72 -4.88
C GLU A 15 -18.87 -5.30 -4.27
N SER A 16 -17.81 -4.57 -4.49
CA SER A 16 -17.66 -3.20 -4.00
C SER A 16 -16.56 -2.42 -4.74
N VAL A 17 -16.64 -1.11 -4.66
CA VAL A 17 -15.55 -0.21 -5.08
C VAL A 17 -14.57 -0.09 -3.94
N LYS A 18 -13.30 -0.44 -4.16
CA LYS A 18 -12.23 -0.28 -3.17
C LYS A 18 -11.61 1.12 -3.22
N MET A 19 -11.41 1.65 -4.43
CA MET A 19 -10.68 2.90 -4.63
C MET A 19 -11.06 3.54 -5.97
N VAL A 20 -11.22 4.86 -5.97
CA VAL A 20 -11.45 5.66 -7.17
C VAL A 20 -10.34 6.69 -7.30
N HIS A 21 -9.68 6.74 -8.46
CA HIS A 21 -8.73 7.76 -8.88
C HIS A 21 -9.20 8.39 -10.20
N GLU A 22 -8.59 9.50 -10.58
CA GLU A 22 -8.91 10.16 -11.86
C GLU A 22 -8.60 9.26 -13.08
N ASP A 23 -7.55 8.47 -13.00
CA ASP A 23 -7.02 7.63 -14.08
C ASP A 23 -7.53 6.19 -14.04
N HIS A 24 -8.01 5.70 -12.88
CA HIS A 24 -8.47 4.32 -12.73
C HIS A 24 -9.43 4.12 -11.55
N THR A 25 -10.19 3.02 -11.61
CA THR A 25 -10.99 2.54 -10.49
C THR A 25 -10.60 1.10 -10.15
N THR A 26 -10.46 0.80 -8.86
CA THR A 26 -10.17 -0.55 -8.35
C THR A 26 -11.39 -1.08 -7.61
N TYR A 27 -11.81 -2.28 -8.00
CA TYR A 27 -12.97 -2.99 -7.46
C TYR A 27 -12.54 -4.25 -6.73
N ILE A 28 -13.32 -4.64 -5.73
CA ILE A 28 -13.32 -6.00 -5.19
C ILE A 28 -14.34 -6.77 -6.01
N CYS A 29 -13.91 -7.86 -6.65
CA CYS A 29 -14.74 -8.66 -7.53
C CYS A 29 -14.61 -10.14 -7.22
N THR A 30 -15.66 -10.91 -7.55
CA THR A 30 -15.61 -12.37 -7.50
C THR A 30 -15.64 -12.97 -8.90
N TRP A 31 -14.88 -14.04 -9.09
CA TRP A 31 -14.90 -14.86 -10.27
C TRP A 31 -14.57 -16.31 -9.90
N SER A 32 -15.44 -17.25 -10.30
CA SER A 32 -15.24 -18.69 -10.05
C SER A 32 -15.00 -19.03 -8.56
N GLY A 33 -15.74 -18.36 -7.66
CA GLY A 33 -15.66 -18.59 -6.20
C GLY A 33 -14.42 -18.00 -5.52
N ARG A 34 -13.65 -17.17 -6.21
CA ARG A 34 -12.48 -16.47 -5.66
C ARG A 34 -12.62 -14.98 -5.77
N THR A 35 -12.06 -14.26 -4.81
CA THR A 35 -12.02 -12.80 -4.78
C THR A 35 -10.75 -12.28 -5.43
N TYR A 36 -10.86 -11.17 -6.15
CA TYR A 36 -9.79 -10.48 -6.88
C TYR A 36 -9.91 -8.97 -6.70
N LEU A 37 -8.80 -8.26 -6.86
CA LEU A 37 -8.82 -6.83 -7.13
C LEU A 37 -8.79 -6.61 -8.64
N VAL A 38 -9.79 -5.95 -9.17
CA VAL A 38 -9.92 -5.65 -10.60
C VAL A 38 -9.80 -4.15 -10.79
N ARG A 39 -8.80 -3.71 -11.54
CA ARG A 39 -8.55 -2.30 -11.83
C ARG A 39 -8.86 -2.02 -13.29
N THR A 40 -9.76 -1.07 -13.53
CA THR A 40 -10.10 -0.56 -14.86
C THR A 40 -9.47 0.81 -15.05
N PHE A 41 -8.99 1.11 -16.25
CA PHE A 41 -8.26 2.35 -16.53
C PHE A 41 -9.01 3.21 -17.55
N VAL A 42 -9.05 4.50 -17.27
CA VAL A 42 -9.37 5.54 -18.23
C VAL A 42 -8.10 5.92 -19.00
N THR A 43 -7.01 6.13 -18.27
CA THR A 43 -5.67 6.45 -18.79
C THR A 43 -4.60 5.76 -17.94
N GLY A 44 -3.33 5.78 -18.35
CA GLY A 44 -2.20 5.33 -17.52
C GLY A 44 -2.03 3.80 -17.38
N PHE A 45 -2.71 2.99 -18.22
CA PHE A 45 -2.60 1.52 -18.14
C PHE A 45 -1.18 1.02 -18.44
N GLN A 46 -0.55 1.52 -19.50
CA GLN A 46 0.80 1.07 -19.90
C GLN A 46 1.86 1.53 -18.88
N GLU A 47 1.76 2.77 -18.41
CA GLU A 47 2.60 3.33 -17.37
C GLU A 47 2.51 2.49 -16.08
N THR A 48 1.28 2.14 -15.66
CA THR A 48 1.08 1.26 -14.50
C THR A 48 1.73 -0.10 -14.68
N MET A 49 1.67 -0.70 -15.86
CA MET A 49 2.31 -1.98 -16.16
C MET A 49 3.84 -1.89 -16.13
N GLU A 50 4.41 -0.80 -16.60
CA GLU A 50 5.85 -0.54 -16.57
C GLU A 50 6.34 -0.28 -15.15
N ASP A 51 5.63 0.53 -14.38
CA ASP A 51 5.90 0.82 -12.98
C ASP A 51 5.85 -0.45 -12.14
N TYR A 52 4.84 -1.29 -12.35
CA TYR A 52 4.75 -2.59 -11.70
C TYR A 52 6.00 -3.46 -11.98
N LYS A 53 6.43 -3.53 -13.23
CA LYS A 53 7.64 -4.28 -13.62
C LYS A 53 8.90 -3.70 -12.97
N ARG A 54 8.99 -2.37 -12.88
CA ARG A 54 10.11 -1.65 -12.25
C ARG A 54 10.17 -1.96 -10.76
N LEU A 55 9.05 -1.79 -10.03
CA LEU A 55 8.97 -2.06 -8.60
C LEU A 55 9.25 -3.54 -8.28
N LYS A 56 8.74 -4.46 -9.11
CA LYS A 56 9.03 -5.89 -8.95
C LYS A 56 10.51 -6.20 -9.11
N ARG A 57 11.20 -5.58 -10.08
CA ARG A 57 12.66 -5.72 -10.25
C ARG A 57 13.44 -5.11 -9.07
N ALA A 58 12.89 -4.07 -8.46
CA ALA A 58 13.45 -3.46 -7.25
C ALA A 58 13.29 -4.33 -5.99
N GLY A 59 12.60 -5.48 -6.08
CA GLY A 59 12.33 -6.35 -4.93
C GLY A 59 11.17 -5.90 -4.06
N ILE A 60 10.34 -4.96 -4.55
CA ILE A 60 9.15 -4.50 -3.81
C ILE A 60 8.06 -5.55 -3.92
N ASN A 61 7.59 -6.04 -2.78
CA ASN A 61 6.43 -6.92 -2.74
C ASN A 61 5.16 -6.14 -3.06
N MET A 62 4.40 -6.63 -4.03
CA MET A 62 3.12 -6.06 -4.46
C MET A 62 2.11 -7.16 -4.69
N ALA A 63 0.82 -6.82 -4.77
CA ALA A 63 -0.20 -7.73 -5.21
C ALA A 63 0.18 -8.33 -6.57
N LYS A 64 0.11 -9.66 -6.69
CA LYS A 64 0.47 -10.35 -7.93
C LYS A 64 -0.55 -10.01 -9.02
N ILE A 65 -0.08 -9.63 -10.21
CA ILE A 65 -0.93 -9.57 -11.39
C ILE A 65 -1.24 -11.00 -11.81
N CYS A 66 -2.51 -11.40 -11.72
CA CYS A 66 -3.00 -12.70 -12.16
C CYS A 66 -3.08 -12.74 -13.69
N PHE A 67 -3.62 -11.69 -14.29
CA PHE A 67 -3.61 -11.42 -15.74
C PHE A 67 -4.03 -9.97 -16.01
N HIS A 68 -3.90 -9.55 -17.26
CA HIS A 68 -4.35 -8.25 -17.75
C HIS A 68 -5.01 -8.37 -19.12
N ASP A 69 -5.82 -7.39 -19.46
CA ASP A 69 -6.48 -7.26 -20.75
C ASP A 69 -6.11 -5.89 -21.35
N ASP A 70 -5.25 -5.92 -22.37
CA ASP A 70 -4.70 -4.69 -22.97
C ASP A 70 -5.74 -3.92 -23.78
N GLU A 71 -6.69 -4.63 -24.42
CA GLU A 71 -7.74 -4.01 -25.21
C GLU A 71 -8.73 -3.25 -24.32
N LYS A 72 -9.12 -3.88 -23.21
CA LYS A 72 -10.08 -3.32 -22.25
C LYS A 72 -9.41 -2.48 -21.17
N LYS A 73 -8.08 -2.45 -21.13
CA LYS A 73 -7.28 -1.74 -20.12
C LYS A 73 -7.71 -2.14 -18.69
N VAL A 74 -7.66 -3.45 -18.43
CA VAL A 74 -8.00 -4.04 -17.14
C VAL A 74 -6.81 -4.83 -16.61
N ILE A 75 -6.51 -4.65 -15.33
CA ILE A 75 -5.55 -5.49 -14.60
C ILE A 75 -6.29 -6.20 -13.47
N VAL A 76 -6.05 -7.50 -13.34
CA VAL A 76 -6.58 -8.34 -12.27
C VAL A 76 -5.44 -8.75 -11.35
N PHE A 77 -5.56 -8.36 -10.08
CA PHE A 77 -4.60 -8.68 -9.02
C PHE A 77 -5.15 -9.69 -8.03
N ASP A 78 -4.25 -10.37 -7.33
CA ASP A 78 -4.61 -11.12 -6.14
C ASP A 78 -5.32 -10.21 -5.13
N TYR A 79 -6.31 -10.75 -4.44
CA TYR A 79 -6.99 -10.07 -3.35
C TYR A 79 -6.28 -10.32 -2.02
N PHE A 80 -6.24 -9.30 -1.21
CA PHE A 80 -5.76 -9.34 0.15
C PHE A 80 -6.91 -9.02 1.11
N PRO A 81 -7.30 -9.96 1.99
CA PRO A 81 -8.36 -9.71 2.98
C PRO A 81 -7.87 -8.93 4.20
N GLU A 82 -6.55 -8.79 4.37
CA GLU A 82 -5.96 -8.11 5.51
C GLU A 82 -6.18 -6.60 5.43
N ASP A 83 -6.22 -5.94 6.59
CA ASP A 83 -6.26 -4.47 6.68
C ASP A 83 -4.96 -3.84 6.16
N ASP A 84 -5.06 -2.65 5.58
CA ASP A 84 -3.89 -1.81 5.39
C ASP A 84 -3.33 -1.31 6.73
N CYS A 85 -2.07 -0.86 6.73
CA CYS A 85 -1.39 -0.47 7.96
C CYS A 85 -2.00 0.77 8.64
N LEU A 86 -2.70 1.66 7.91
CA LEU A 86 -3.40 2.78 8.52
C LEU A 86 -4.65 2.30 9.26
N THR A 87 -5.41 1.38 8.67
CA THR A 87 -6.53 0.72 9.34
C THR A 87 -6.07 -0.06 10.57
N ALA A 88 -4.91 -0.73 10.51
CA ALA A 88 -4.33 -1.38 11.68
C ALA A 88 -3.93 -0.34 12.76
N LEU A 89 -3.29 0.78 12.37
CA LEU A 89 -2.91 1.87 13.28
C LEU A 89 -4.13 2.53 13.95
N SER A 90 -5.27 2.60 13.26
CA SER A 90 -6.52 3.14 13.83
C SER A 90 -7.09 2.29 14.96
N LYS A 91 -6.63 1.06 15.13
CA LYS A 91 -7.02 0.14 16.21
C LYS A 91 -6.07 0.18 17.41
N GLY A 92 -4.87 0.77 17.25
CA GLY A 92 -3.86 0.89 18.30
C GLY A 92 -2.44 1.00 17.75
N PRO A 93 -1.43 1.09 18.62
CA PRO A 93 -0.03 1.11 18.20
C PRO A 93 0.34 -0.13 17.39
N LEU A 94 1.07 0.06 16.29
CA LEU A 94 1.58 -1.06 15.50
C LEU A 94 2.66 -1.83 16.27
N ALA A 95 2.63 -3.15 16.19
CA ALA A 95 3.64 -4.03 16.76
C ALA A 95 4.96 -3.96 15.97
N ASP A 96 6.08 -4.36 16.58
CA ASP A 96 7.42 -4.30 15.99
C ASP A 96 7.52 -5.00 14.64
N ILE A 97 6.76 -6.08 14.43
CA ILE A 97 6.74 -6.82 13.15
C ILE A 97 6.37 -5.94 11.94
N TYR A 98 5.55 -4.89 12.14
CA TYR A 98 5.22 -3.94 11.07
C TYR A 98 6.45 -3.13 10.67
N PHE A 99 7.23 -2.69 11.66
CA PHE A 99 8.45 -1.91 11.42
C PHE A 99 9.56 -2.78 10.82
N ASP A 100 9.75 -4.00 11.33
CA ASP A 100 10.71 -4.97 10.77
C ASP A 100 10.42 -5.23 9.29
N ALA A 101 9.16 -5.49 8.95
CA ALA A 101 8.75 -5.72 7.56
C ALA A 101 8.88 -4.46 6.69
N LEU A 102 8.55 -3.27 7.23
CA LEU A 102 8.66 -1.99 6.54
C LEU A 102 10.12 -1.66 6.23
N PHE A 103 11.03 -1.77 7.22
CA PHE A 103 12.45 -1.50 7.02
C PHE A 103 13.11 -2.53 6.10
N ALA A 104 12.68 -3.80 6.14
CA ALA A 104 13.12 -4.81 5.20
C ALA A 104 12.75 -4.41 3.75
N LEU A 105 11.53 -3.97 3.51
CA LEU A 105 11.09 -3.47 2.20
C LEU A 105 11.84 -2.19 1.81
N TYR A 106 12.05 -1.26 2.74
CA TYR A 106 12.78 -0.02 2.48
C TYR A 106 14.22 -0.26 2.03
N ARG A 107 14.91 -1.28 2.56
CA ARG A 107 16.26 -1.64 2.07
C ARG A 107 16.26 -1.96 0.57
N PHE A 108 15.28 -2.70 0.06
CA PHE A 108 15.14 -2.98 -1.37
C PHE A 108 14.87 -1.71 -2.18
N ALA A 109 13.95 -0.87 -1.69
CA ALA A 109 13.62 0.41 -2.33
C ALA A 109 14.87 1.31 -2.43
N ARG A 110 15.63 1.43 -1.33
CA ARG A 110 16.84 2.24 -1.26
C ARG A 110 17.95 1.70 -2.17
N PHE A 111 18.20 0.40 -2.15
CA PHE A 111 19.18 -0.24 -3.03
C PHE A 111 18.86 0.01 -4.51
N SER A 112 17.59 -0.06 -4.87
CA SER A 112 17.10 0.15 -6.24
C SER A 112 16.86 1.61 -6.59
N LYS A 113 17.13 2.55 -5.66
CA LYS A 113 16.93 4.00 -5.82
C LYS A 113 15.49 4.38 -6.18
N VAL A 114 14.52 3.69 -5.59
CA VAL A 114 13.10 4.01 -5.72
C VAL A 114 12.55 4.54 -4.39
N ALA A 115 11.75 5.59 -4.46
CA ALA A 115 10.93 6.07 -3.37
C ALA A 115 9.48 5.62 -3.59
N LEU A 116 8.83 5.24 -2.50
CA LEU A 116 7.42 4.88 -2.47
C LEU A 116 6.65 5.99 -1.76
N ASP A 117 5.34 5.98 -1.89
CA ASP A 117 4.49 6.78 -1.01
C ASP A 117 4.39 6.07 0.34
N TRP A 118 5.16 6.56 1.33
CA TRP A 118 5.37 5.91 2.62
C TRP A 118 4.21 6.08 3.62
N GLU A 119 3.06 6.60 3.20
CA GLU A 119 1.89 6.66 4.08
C GLU A 119 1.35 5.25 4.39
N PRO A 120 0.98 4.94 5.66
CA PRO A 120 0.60 3.59 6.08
C PRO A 120 -0.53 2.94 5.30
N GLN A 121 -1.49 3.73 4.76
CA GLN A 121 -2.59 3.19 3.94
C GLN A 121 -2.13 2.52 2.65
N ASN A 122 -0.90 2.81 2.21
CA ASN A 122 -0.32 2.23 0.99
C ASN A 122 0.37 0.89 1.23
N PHE A 123 0.33 0.39 2.46
CA PHE A 123 1.05 -0.82 2.85
C PHE A 123 0.14 -1.79 3.59
N MET A 124 0.49 -3.06 3.50
CA MET A 124 -0.21 -4.13 4.18
C MET A 124 0.78 -5.20 4.64
N LEU A 125 0.61 -5.65 5.89
CA LEU A 125 1.40 -6.73 6.45
C LEU A 125 0.70 -8.07 6.18
N ARG A 126 1.40 -9.01 5.53
CA ARG A 126 0.95 -10.39 5.34
C ARG A 126 2.01 -11.35 5.85
N GLY A 127 1.69 -12.04 6.92
CA GLY A 127 2.69 -12.82 7.66
C GLY A 127 3.78 -11.91 8.20
N THR A 128 5.00 -12.07 7.71
CA THR A 128 6.17 -11.25 8.09
C THR A 128 6.63 -10.32 6.96
N GLN A 129 5.85 -10.18 5.90
CA GLN A 129 6.24 -9.41 4.72
C GLN A 129 5.33 -8.19 4.54
N MET A 130 5.96 -7.05 4.24
CA MET A 130 5.26 -5.84 3.86
C MET A 130 4.98 -5.84 2.36
N PHE A 131 3.73 -5.54 1.98
CA PHE A 131 3.29 -5.37 0.60
C PHE A 131 2.92 -3.91 0.34
N TYR A 132 3.38 -3.39 -0.78
CA TYR A 132 3.03 -2.07 -1.26
C TYR A 132 1.81 -2.18 -2.18
N LEU A 133 0.75 -1.42 -1.90
CA LEU A 133 -0.54 -1.51 -2.61
C LEU A 133 -0.58 -0.70 -3.91
N PRO A 134 -0.02 0.54 -3.97
CA PRO A 134 0.06 1.28 -5.22
C PRO A 134 1.06 0.66 -6.19
N THR A 135 1.02 1.12 -7.45
CA THR A 135 2.00 0.76 -8.48
C THR A 135 2.86 1.96 -8.89
N LYS A 136 2.78 3.07 -8.15
CA LYS A 136 3.52 4.33 -8.42
C LYS A 136 4.84 4.34 -7.63
N TRP A 137 5.84 4.97 -8.20
CA TRP A 137 7.15 5.19 -7.58
C TRP A 137 7.75 6.49 -8.09
N GLU A 138 8.74 6.98 -7.37
CA GLU A 138 9.56 8.14 -7.74
C GLU A 138 11.04 7.79 -7.60
N PRO A 139 11.95 8.52 -8.28
CA PRO A 139 13.37 8.41 -7.97
C PRO A 139 13.63 8.78 -6.50
N LEU A 140 14.41 7.95 -5.81
CA LEU A 140 14.80 8.23 -4.42
C LEU A 140 15.72 9.45 -4.37
N THR A 141 15.36 10.39 -3.52
CA THR A 141 16.11 11.60 -3.20
C THR A 141 16.45 11.64 -1.72
N GLU A 142 17.17 12.66 -1.28
CA GLU A 142 17.46 12.88 0.14
C GLU A 142 16.21 13.20 0.98
N ASN A 143 15.10 13.63 0.35
CA ASN A 143 13.91 14.13 1.04
C ASN A 143 12.70 13.21 0.99
N ASN A 144 12.67 12.21 0.08
CA ASN A 144 11.50 11.33 -0.10
C ASN A 144 11.72 9.87 0.35
N GLY A 145 12.83 9.59 1.04
CA GLY A 145 13.04 8.30 1.71
C GLY A 145 12.13 8.13 2.93
N LEU A 146 11.95 6.88 3.38
CA LEU A 146 11.14 6.54 4.55
C LEU A 146 11.47 7.38 5.78
N GLU A 147 12.75 7.56 6.08
CA GLU A 147 13.25 8.23 7.29
C GLU A 147 12.84 9.71 7.36
N LYS A 148 12.76 10.40 6.22
CA LYS A 148 12.37 11.82 6.14
C LYS A 148 10.96 12.03 5.62
N GLY A 149 10.46 11.11 4.78
CA GLY A 149 9.24 11.29 4.02
C GLY A 149 7.99 10.67 4.64
N GLY A 150 8.09 9.76 5.63
CA GLY A 150 6.87 9.09 6.03
C GLY A 150 6.85 8.31 7.33
N ILE A 151 8.00 7.90 7.88
CA ILE A 151 8.04 6.99 9.04
C ILE A 151 7.24 7.49 10.26
N ARG A 152 7.17 8.81 10.48
CA ARG A 152 6.46 9.39 11.63
C ARG A 152 4.95 9.14 11.59
N THR A 153 4.38 8.98 10.39
CA THR A 153 2.95 8.69 10.22
C THR A 153 2.57 7.27 10.66
N TRP A 154 3.56 6.41 10.92
CA TRP A 154 3.36 5.03 11.39
C TRP A 154 3.23 4.91 12.92
N PHE A 155 3.38 6.01 13.63
CA PHE A 155 3.25 6.06 15.09
C PHE A 155 2.05 6.90 15.48
N LEU A 156 1.43 6.60 16.64
CA LEU A 156 0.34 7.40 17.22
C LEU A 156 0.85 8.69 17.89
N GLY A 157 1.90 9.30 17.31
CA GLY A 157 2.36 10.64 17.61
C GLY A 157 1.55 11.70 16.84
N LYS A 158 2.02 12.95 16.86
CA LYS A 158 1.34 14.09 16.22
C LYS A 158 1.00 13.84 14.75
N GLU A 159 1.97 13.32 13.99
CA GLU A 159 1.82 13.15 12.54
C GLU A 159 0.88 11.98 12.18
N GLY A 160 1.03 10.82 12.83
CA GLY A 160 0.16 9.67 12.56
C GLY A 160 -1.27 9.89 13.01
N ARG A 161 -1.49 10.49 14.19
CA ARG A 161 -2.84 10.88 14.62
C ARG A 161 -3.45 11.92 13.68
N GLY A 162 -2.65 12.90 13.22
CA GLY A 162 -3.09 13.87 12.21
C GLY A 162 -3.48 13.22 10.89
N LEU A 163 -2.75 12.20 10.44
CA LEU A 163 -3.11 11.42 9.26
C LEU A 163 -4.42 10.67 9.46
N LEU A 164 -4.59 9.95 10.58
CA LEU A 164 -5.82 9.23 10.91
C LEU A 164 -7.05 10.16 10.87
N VAL A 165 -6.96 11.34 11.50
CA VAL A 165 -8.04 12.34 11.48
C VAL A 165 -8.35 12.80 10.05
N ARG A 166 -7.34 13.13 9.24
CA ARG A 166 -7.56 13.53 7.83
C ARG A 166 -8.23 12.43 7.00
N LYS A 167 -8.03 11.17 7.37
CA LYS A 167 -8.65 10.00 6.69
C LYS A 167 -9.99 9.58 7.31
N GLY A 168 -10.52 10.37 8.27
CA GLY A 168 -11.84 10.16 8.84
C GLY A 168 -11.92 9.17 10.01
N TYR A 169 -10.78 8.75 10.58
CA TYR A 169 -10.77 7.88 11.75
C TYR A 169 -10.96 8.67 13.05
N ASP A 170 -11.72 8.11 13.97
CA ASP A 170 -11.80 8.63 15.35
C ASP A 170 -10.55 8.20 16.12
N VAL A 171 -9.85 9.18 16.66
CA VAL A 171 -8.63 8.98 17.44
C VAL A 171 -8.82 9.21 18.94
N SER A 172 -10.05 9.51 19.40
CA SER A 172 -10.32 9.91 20.78
C SER A 172 -9.92 8.85 21.81
N ALA A 173 -10.12 7.58 21.49
CA ALA A 173 -9.78 6.44 22.35
C ALA A 173 -8.33 5.94 22.18
N LEU A 174 -7.58 6.46 21.19
CA LEU A 174 -6.22 6.02 20.92
C LEU A 174 -5.21 6.71 21.85
N PRO A 175 -4.16 6.01 22.29
CA PRO A 175 -3.09 6.64 23.05
C PRO A 175 -2.37 7.69 22.23
N THR A 176 -1.79 8.69 22.88
CA THR A 176 -0.87 9.66 22.26
C THR A 176 0.55 9.30 22.66
N ILE A 177 1.41 9.09 21.67
CA ILE A 177 2.84 8.85 21.90
C ILE A 177 3.59 10.17 21.76
N GLU A 178 4.39 10.52 22.75
CA GLU A 178 5.22 11.73 22.71
C GLU A 178 6.26 11.66 21.60
N ASP A 179 6.53 12.78 20.94
CA ASP A 179 7.48 12.87 19.84
C ASP A 179 8.89 12.39 20.21
N ALA A 180 9.30 12.55 21.46
CA ALA A 180 10.58 12.05 21.96
C ALA A 180 10.64 10.50 21.91
N LEU A 181 9.54 9.82 22.25
CA LEU A 181 9.42 8.37 22.18
C LEU A 181 9.34 7.89 20.73
N VAL A 182 8.60 8.61 19.87
CA VAL A 182 8.57 8.35 18.43
C VAL A 182 9.98 8.42 17.84
N ASN A 183 10.74 9.49 18.13
CA ASN A 183 12.11 9.65 17.66
C ASN A 183 13.02 8.50 18.12
N LYS A 184 12.92 8.12 19.41
CA LYS A 184 13.68 7.00 19.97
C LYS A 184 13.36 5.69 19.24
N SER A 185 12.08 5.41 18.98
CA SER A 185 11.64 4.20 18.28
C SER A 185 12.16 4.18 16.83
N ILE A 186 12.10 5.31 16.13
CA ILE A 186 12.63 5.42 14.75
C ILE A 186 14.13 5.10 14.75
N VAL A 187 14.91 5.67 15.69
CA VAL A 187 16.35 5.43 15.76
C VAL A 187 16.64 3.96 16.06
N LEU A 188 15.91 3.33 16.99
CA LEU A 188 16.09 1.92 17.33
C LEU A 188 15.83 1.01 16.11
N HIS A 189 14.71 1.20 15.43
CA HIS A 189 14.41 0.41 14.23
C HIS A 189 15.42 0.67 13.10
N SER A 190 15.85 1.92 12.90
CA SER A 190 16.88 2.24 11.91
C SER A 190 18.20 1.51 12.19
N ILE A 191 18.66 1.50 13.44
CA ILE A 191 19.92 0.81 13.81
C ILE A 191 19.81 -0.70 13.66
N GLN A 192 18.68 -1.30 14.00
CA GLN A 192 18.48 -2.74 13.89
C GLN A 192 18.48 -3.25 12.45
N HIS A 193 18.17 -2.39 11.50
CA HIS A 193 18.01 -2.77 10.09
C HIS A 193 19.10 -2.21 9.15
N TRP A 194 20.11 -1.49 9.68
CA TRP A 194 21.32 -1.00 8.98
C TRP A 194 22.59 -1.58 9.59
#